data_c6d7e5e7b2081be92463d5b9553f75ed
#
_entry.id   c6d7e5e7b2081be92463d5b9553f75ed
#
_cell.length_a   1.000
_cell.length_b   1.000
_cell.length_c   1.000
_cell.angle_alpha   90.00
_cell.angle_beta   90.00
_cell.angle_gamma   90.00
#
_symmetry.space_group_name_H-M   'P 1'
#
loop_
_entity.id
_entity.type
_entity.pdbx_description
1 polymer ?
#
loop_
_entity_poly.entity_id
_entity_poly.type
_entity_poly.pdbx_seq_one_letter_code
_entity_poly.pdbx_strand_id
1 'polypeptide(L)'
;VATQREIRKRIKSVASTRKITKTMEMVSTAKMKKMQTRLQMSKPYSEKIDRIITHLRDSGVDDVVDPLLQERADPTRILIVMITGNRGLCGGFNTNVIDNTLAFKNRLAIEEGKEVLLYTIGKKGNGYLKFIEEPVYKFVQNLEDKLTFNEASAIGSE
;
A
#
# COMPACT_ATOMS: atom_id res chain seq x y z
N VAL A 1 -36.28 31.28 -6.08
CA VAL A 1 -35.17 32.18 -5.79
C VAL A 1 -34.81 32.00 -4.33
N ALA A 2 -33.52 31.71 -4.01
CA ALA A 2 -33.07 31.50 -2.63
C ALA A 2 -33.27 32.75 -1.78
N THR A 3 -33.80 32.59 -0.56
CA THR A 3 -34.02 33.71 0.35
C THR A 3 -32.68 34.20 0.91
N GLN A 4 -32.62 35.47 1.30
CA GLN A 4 -31.42 36.09 1.93
C GLN A 4 -30.95 35.30 3.14
N ARG A 5 -31.86 34.68 3.91
CA ARG A 5 -31.56 33.85 5.06
C ARG A 5 -30.85 32.52 4.65
N GLU A 6 -31.28 31.91 3.55
CA GLU A 6 -30.64 30.69 3.01
C GLU A 6 -29.24 30.99 2.50
N ILE A 7 -29.03 32.10 1.81
CA ILE A 7 -27.71 32.53 1.33
C ILE A 7 -26.76 32.75 2.52
N ARG A 8 -27.18 33.43 3.56
CA ARG A 8 -26.38 33.64 4.78
C ARG A 8 -26.03 32.29 5.45
N LYS A 9 -26.97 31.35 5.51
CA LYS A 9 -26.75 30.00 6.07
C LYS A 9 -25.71 29.25 5.23
N ARG A 10 -25.78 29.32 3.91
CA ARG A 10 -24.81 28.71 2.99
C ARG A 10 -23.40 29.29 3.16
N ILE A 11 -23.29 30.64 3.23
CA ILE A 11 -22.00 31.31 3.46
C ILE A 11 -21.37 30.83 4.77
N LYS A 12 -22.15 30.76 5.87
CA LYS A 12 -21.64 30.23 7.15
C LYS A 12 -21.22 28.79 7.08
N SER A 13 -21.97 27.94 6.40
CA SER A 13 -21.64 26.52 6.20
C SER A 13 -20.35 26.35 5.39
N VAL A 14 -20.20 27.07 4.28
CA VAL A 14 -19.00 27.02 3.43
C VAL A 14 -17.78 27.56 4.18
N ALA A 15 -17.93 28.64 4.95
CA ALA A 15 -16.84 29.16 5.78
C ALA A 15 -16.38 28.15 6.85
N SER A 16 -17.32 27.42 7.47
CA SER A 16 -17.01 26.35 8.42
C SER A 16 -16.27 25.19 7.72
N THR A 17 -16.78 24.73 6.58
CA THR A 17 -16.16 23.67 5.78
C THR A 17 -14.74 24.06 5.34
N ARG A 18 -14.54 25.32 4.89
CA ARG A 18 -13.21 25.84 4.55
C ARG A 18 -12.24 25.75 5.74
N LYS A 19 -12.70 26.12 6.94
CA LYS A 19 -11.87 26.04 8.14
C LYS A 19 -11.46 24.60 8.46
N ILE A 20 -12.39 23.64 8.34
CA ILE A 20 -12.14 22.23 8.55
C ILE A 20 -11.12 21.70 7.53
N THR A 21 -11.35 21.94 6.24
CA THR A 21 -10.44 21.44 5.18
C THR A 21 -9.05 22.04 5.30
N LYS A 22 -8.93 23.33 5.68
CA LYS A 22 -7.63 23.95 5.94
C LYS A 22 -6.88 23.30 7.11
N THR A 23 -7.60 22.98 8.18
CA THR A 23 -7.02 22.24 9.31
C THR A 23 -6.59 20.83 8.90
N MET A 24 -7.41 20.13 8.09
CA MET A 24 -7.05 18.81 7.56
C MET A 24 -5.81 18.87 6.66
N GLU A 25 -5.67 19.88 5.83
CA GLU A 25 -4.48 20.13 5.01
C GLU A 25 -3.23 20.26 5.89
N MET A 26 -3.29 21.08 6.93
CA MET A 26 -2.17 21.31 7.86
C MET A 26 -1.75 20.00 8.56
N VAL A 27 -2.71 19.24 9.07
CA VAL A 27 -2.46 17.95 9.74
C VAL A 27 -1.87 16.94 8.75
N SER A 28 -2.41 16.85 7.55
CA SER A 28 -1.92 15.93 6.50
C SER A 28 -0.50 16.29 6.07
N THR A 29 -0.20 17.57 5.89
CA THR A 29 1.15 18.05 5.56
C THR A 29 2.16 17.72 6.65
N ALA A 30 1.80 17.90 7.92
CA ALA A 30 2.67 17.54 9.04
C ALA A 30 2.94 16.03 9.10
N LYS A 31 1.91 15.21 8.86
CA LYS A 31 2.07 13.75 8.77
C LYS A 31 2.94 13.34 7.60
N MET A 32 2.73 13.92 6.43
CA MET A 32 3.53 13.66 5.23
C MET A 32 5.01 13.95 5.49
N LYS A 33 5.33 15.12 6.04
CA LYS A 33 6.71 15.49 6.38
C LYS A 33 7.35 14.48 7.34
N LYS A 34 6.62 14.05 8.36
CA LYS A 34 7.10 13.04 9.31
C LYS A 34 7.39 11.70 8.63
N MET A 35 6.54 11.25 7.71
CA MET A 35 6.74 10.00 6.98
C MET A 35 7.90 10.11 5.98
N GLN A 36 8.04 11.23 5.28
CA GLN A 36 9.18 11.49 4.41
C GLN A 36 10.51 11.45 5.16
N THR A 37 10.58 12.07 6.35
CA THR A 37 11.78 12.01 7.20
C THR A 37 12.11 10.58 7.58
N ARG A 38 11.13 9.79 8.00
CA ARG A 38 11.34 8.36 8.33
C ARG A 38 11.85 7.56 7.14
N LEU A 39 11.25 7.75 5.96
CA LEU A 39 11.68 7.10 4.74
C LEU A 39 13.13 7.44 4.40
N GLN A 40 13.49 8.73 4.48
CA GLN A 40 14.86 9.18 4.24
C GLN A 40 15.87 8.58 5.23
N MET A 41 15.48 8.38 6.48
CA MET A 41 16.34 7.74 7.49
C MET A 41 16.50 6.23 7.26
N SER A 42 15.50 5.54 6.75
CA SER A 42 15.57 4.10 6.48
C SER A 42 16.22 3.74 5.15
N LYS A 43 16.15 4.64 4.16
CA LYS A 43 16.65 4.41 2.80
C LYS A 43 18.12 3.98 2.73
N PRO A 44 19.08 4.62 3.43
CA PRO A 44 20.49 4.20 3.39
C PRO A 44 20.71 2.77 3.92
N TYR A 45 19.87 2.32 4.85
CA TYR A 45 19.94 0.96 5.38
C TYR A 45 19.48 -0.05 4.32
N SER A 46 18.32 0.17 3.70
CA SER A 46 17.82 -0.68 2.61
C SER A 46 18.84 -0.76 1.45
N GLU A 47 19.38 0.38 1.02
CA GLU A 47 20.36 0.41 -0.07
C GLU A 47 21.65 -0.37 0.26
N LYS A 48 22.09 -0.37 1.52
CA LYS A 48 23.23 -1.17 1.96
C LYS A 48 22.93 -2.67 1.96
N ILE A 49 21.75 -3.05 2.43
CA ILE A 49 21.32 -4.45 2.39
C ILE A 49 21.22 -4.95 0.96
N ASP A 50 20.58 -4.18 0.07
CA ASP A 50 20.47 -4.55 -1.35
C ASP A 50 21.84 -4.75 -1.98
N ARG A 51 22.83 -3.90 -1.68
CA ARG A 51 24.20 -4.07 -2.14
C ARG A 51 24.85 -5.35 -1.60
N ILE A 52 24.67 -5.67 -0.31
CA ILE A 52 25.22 -6.88 0.28
C ILE A 52 24.62 -8.11 -0.39
N ILE A 53 23.30 -8.15 -0.59
CA ILE A 53 22.61 -9.24 -1.27
C ILE A 53 23.11 -9.39 -2.71
N THR A 54 23.23 -8.29 -3.43
CA THR A 54 23.77 -8.29 -4.80
C THR A 54 25.21 -8.82 -4.83
N HIS A 55 26.07 -8.38 -3.94
CA HIS A 55 27.44 -8.88 -3.85
C HIS A 55 27.51 -10.38 -3.52
N LEU A 56 26.66 -10.86 -2.60
CA LEU A 56 26.61 -12.29 -2.28
C LEU A 56 26.19 -13.12 -3.50
N ARG A 57 25.17 -12.67 -4.22
CA ARG A 57 24.72 -13.32 -5.47
C ARG A 57 25.81 -13.33 -6.54
N ASP A 58 26.48 -12.19 -6.75
CA ASP A 58 27.49 -12.04 -7.82
C ASP A 58 28.83 -12.72 -7.47
N SER A 59 29.07 -13.00 -6.18
CA SER A 59 30.30 -13.69 -5.72
C SER A 59 30.36 -15.18 -6.06
N GLY A 60 29.29 -15.75 -6.62
CA GLY A 60 29.27 -17.16 -7.04
C GLY A 60 29.54 -18.14 -5.89
N VAL A 61 29.21 -17.76 -4.66
CA VAL A 61 29.32 -18.66 -3.50
C VAL A 61 28.19 -19.67 -3.60
N ASP A 62 28.44 -20.77 -4.28
CA ASP A 62 27.50 -21.87 -4.51
C ASP A 62 26.95 -22.49 -3.20
N ASP A 63 27.59 -22.20 -2.06
CA ASP A 63 27.20 -22.68 -0.74
C ASP A 63 26.07 -21.87 -0.06
N VAL A 64 25.69 -20.69 -0.58
CA VAL A 64 24.57 -19.93 -0.04
C VAL A 64 23.27 -20.39 -0.70
N VAL A 65 22.78 -21.53 -0.28
CA VAL A 65 21.54 -22.15 -0.77
C VAL A 65 20.32 -21.57 -0.05
N ASP A 66 20.17 -20.25 0.00
CA ASP A 66 18.91 -19.68 0.48
C ASP A 66 17.89 -19.72 -0.66
N PRO A 67 16.73 -20.40 -0.49
CA PRO A 67 15.69 -20.49 -1.52
C PRO A 67 15.17 -19.13 -1.98
N LEU A 68 15.33 -18.06 -1.16
CA LEU A 68 14.91 -16.71 -1.50
C LEU A 68 15.89 -16.01 -2.47
N LEU A 69 17.12 -16.49 -2.59
CA LEU A 69 18.12 -15.96 -3.52
C LEU A 69 18.13 -16.70 -4.87
N GLN A 70 17.40 -17.81 -4.96
CA GLN A 70 17.32 -18.59 -6.19
C GLN A 70 16.25 -18.03 -7.14
N GLU A 71 16.61 -17.81 -8.39
CA GLU A 71 15.65 -17.51 -9.44
C GLU A 71 14.76 -18.71 -9.73
N ARG A 72 13.45 -18.52 -9.68
CA ARG A 72 12.47 -19.52 -10.10
C ARG A 72 12.14 -19.26 -11.56
N ALA A 73 12.58 -20.14 -12.45
CA ALA A 73 12.41 -19.95 -13.91
C ALA A 73 10.93 -19.88 -14.32
N ASP A 74 10.04 -20.64 -13.68
CA ASP A 74 8.60 -20.62 -13.99
C ASP A 74 7.75 -20.86 -12.74
N PRO A 75 7.49 -19.82 -11.95
CA PRO A 75 6.65 -19.96 -10.76
C PRO A 75 5.19 -20.24 -11.17
N THR A 76 4.62 -21.33 -10.68
CA THR A 76 3.21 -21.68 -10.91
C THR A 76 2.25 -20.89 -10.02
N ARG A 77 2.75 -20.44 -8.85
CA ARG A 77 1.98 -19.67 -7.85
C ARG A 77 2.64 -18.34 -7.58
N ILE A 78 1.86 -17.27 -7.64
CA ILE A 78 2.32 -15.89 -7.46
C ILE A 78 1.49 -15.23 -6.35
N LEU A 79 2.18 -14.61 -5.38
CA LEU A 79 1.55 -13.79 -4.35
C LEU A 79 1.68 -12.31 -4.72
N ILE A 80 0.55 -11.63 -4.88
CA ILE A 80 0.50 -10.18 -5.06
C ILE A 80 0.18 -9.53 -3.72
N VAL A 81 1.10 -8.70 -3.22
CA VAL A 81 0.89 -7.90 -2.02
C VAL A 81 0.33 -6.55 -2.42
N MET A 82 -0.98 -6.33 -2.18
CA MET A 82 -1.67 -5.09 -2.47
C MET A 82 -1.71 -4.19 -1.24
N ILE A 83 -1.05 -3.03 -1.30
CA ILE A 83 -0.99 -2.06 -0.20
C ILE A 83 -1.86 -0.85 -0.51
N THR A 84 -2.91 -0.65 0.28
CA THR A 84 -3.84 0.48 0.17
C THR A 84 -3.96 1.26 1.47
N GLY A 85 -4.61 2.42 1.43
CA GLY A 85 -4.87 3.20 2.63
C GLY A 85 -5.96 2.60 3.53
N ASN A 86 -5.88 2.91 4.82
CA ASN A 86 -6.97 2.65 5.77
C ASN A 86 -8.08 3.72 5.69
N ARG A 87 -7.76 4.91 5.16
CA ARG A 87 -8.64 6.08 5.07
C ARG A 87 -8.84 6.49 3.61
N GLY A 88 -9.88 7.24 3.35
CA GLY A 88 -10.12 7.91 2.07
C GLY A 88 -9.50 9.30 2.02
N LEU A 89 -10.01 10.13 1.12
CA LEU A 89 -9.56 11.50 0.84
C LEU A 89 -8.11 11.55 0.31
N CYS A 90 -7.72 10.57 -0.48
CA CYS A 90 -6.41 10.44 -1.12
C CYS A 90 -6.51 10.48 -2.66
N GLY A 91 -7.53 11.16 -3.20
CA GLY A 91 -7.80 11.16 -4.65
C GLY A 91 -8.00 9.75 -5.20
N GLY A 92 -7.46 9.47 -6.38
CA GLY A 92 -7.54 8.16 -7.04
C GLY A 92 -6.54 7.11 -6.53
N PHE A 93 -5.78 7.37 -5.47
CA PHE A 93 -4.71 6.46 -5.04
C PHE A 93 -5.19 5.02 -4.82
N ASN A 94 -6.21 4.83 -3.96
CA ASN A 94 -6.69 3.48 -3.67
C ASN A 94 -7.30 2.82 -4.90
N THR A 95 -8.09 3.54 -5.70
CA THR A 95 -8.71 3.04 -6.92
C THR A 95 -7.65 2.59 -7.92
N ASN A 96 -6.65 3.43 -8.18
CA ASN A 96 -5.59 3.08 -9.12
C ASN A 96 -4.79 1.85 -8.68
N VAL A 97 -4.50 1.71 -7.37
CA VAL A 97 -3.82 0.50 -6.86
C VAL A 97 -4.67 -0.73 -7.05
N ILE A 98 -5.96 -0.67 -6.76
CA ILE A 98 -6.89 -1.79 -6.91
C ILE A 98 -7.01 -2.19 -8.39
N ASP A 99 -7.26 -1.22 -9.27
CA ASP A 99 -7.44 -1.47 -10.70
C ASP A 99 -6.17 -2.09 -11.32
N ASN A 100 -5.00 -1.55 -11.00
CA ASN A 100 -3.72 -2.10 -11.44
C ASN A 100 -3.48 -3.52 -10.90
N THR A 101 -3.84 -3.78 -9.63
CA THR A 101 -3.71 -5.10 -9.02
C THR A 101 -4.59 -6.12 -9.73
N LEU A 102 -5.86 -5.79 -9.98
CA LEU A 102 -6.80 -6.68 -10.66
C LEU A 102 -6.40 -6.92 -12.12
N ALA A 103 -5.97 -5.88 -12.84
CA ALA A 103 -5.47 -6.01 -14.20
C ALA A 103 -4.23 -6.92 -14.25
N PHE A 104 -3.28 -6.74 -13.33
CA PHE A 104 -2.08 -7.57 -13.23
C PHE A 104 -2.41 -9.02 -12.87
N LYS A 105 -3.29 -9.23 -11.89
CA LYS A 105 -3.78 -10.57 -11.53
C LYS A 105 -4.40 -11.29 -12.73
N ASN A 106 -5.31 -10.60 -13.45
CA ASN A 106 -6.00 -11.18 -14.59
C ASN A 106 -5.03 -11.54 -15.72
N ARG A 107 -4.04 -10.72 -15.99
CA ARG A 107 -2.99 -11.01 -16.96
C ARG A 107 -2.24 -12.29 -16.58
N LEU A 108 -1.76 -12.41 -15.36
CA LEU A 108 -1.04 -13.59 -14.89
C LEU A 108 -1.89 -14.86 -14.91
N ALA A 109 -3.16 -14.76 -14.51
CA ALA A 109 -4.05 -15.91 -14.46
C ALA A 109 -4.51 -16.36 -15.86
N ILE A 110 -4.84 -15.42 -16.76
CA ILE A 110 -5.42 -15.73 -18.07
C ILE A 110 -4.33 -15.99 -19.12
N GLU A 111 -3.32 -15.12 -19.20
CA GLU A 111 -2.30 -15.19 -20.25
C GLU A 111 -1.17 -16.16 -19.88
N GLU A 112 -0.81 -16.27 -18.60
CA GLU A 112 0.31 -17.08 -18.15
C GLU A 112 -0.13 -18.36 -17.40
N GLY A 113 -1.43 -18.54 -17.15
CA GLY A 113 -1.97 -19.73 -16.47
C GLY A 113 -1.52 -19.88 -15.02
N LYS A 114 -1.17 -18.79 -14.34
CA LYS A 114 -0.64 -18.81 -12.97
C LYS A 114 -1.76 -18.82 -11.92
N GLU A 115 -1.52 -19.52 -10.82
CA GLU A 115 -2.34 -19.37 -9.62
C GLU A 115 -1.94 -18.08 -8.89
N VAL A 116 -2.86 -17.11 -8.77
CA VAL A 116 -2.57 -15.81 -8.17
C VAL A 116 -3.29 -15.65 -6.86
N LEU A 117 -2.53 -15.43 -5.80
CA LEU A 117 -3.01 -15.15 -4.45
C LEU A 117 -2.92 -13.66 -4.14
N LEU A 118 -3.95 -13.10 -3.50
CA LEU A 118 -3.97 -11.69 -3.10
C LEU A 118 -3.76 -11.56 -1.59
N TYR A 119 -2.66 -10.94 -1.20
CA TYR A 119 -2.38 -10.53 0.17
C TYR A 119 -2.66 -9.03 0.29
N THR A 120 -3.60 -8.65 1.15
CA THR A 120 -4.04 -7.24 1.20
C THR A 120 -3.64 -6.56 2.49
N ILE A 121 -3.07 -5.37 2.36
CA ILE A 121 -2.75 -4.47 3.45
C ILE A 121 -3.57 -3.19 3.27
N GLY A 122 -4.35 -2.84 4.30
CA GLY A 122 -5.20 -1.65 4.28
C GLY A 122 -6.67 -1.92 4.00
N LYS A 123 -7.53 -1.15 4.70
CA LYS A 123 -8.98 -1.36 4.72
C LYS A 123 -9.66 -1.09 3.38
N LYS A 124 -9.15 -0.11 2.61
CA LYS A 124 -9.84 0.34 1.39
C LYS A 124 -9.78 -0.70 0.28
N GLY A 125 -8.61 -1.29 0.05
CA GLY A 125 -8.47 -2.38 -0.92
C GLY A 125 -9.24 -3.63 -0.52
N ASN A 126 -9.06 -4.10 0.72
CA ASN A 126 -9.78 -5.26 1.20
C ASN A 126 -11.31 -5.09 1.17
N GLY A 127 -11.81 -3.89 1.51
CA GLY A 127 -13.24 -3.60 1.44
C GLY A 127 -13.80 -3.66 0.02
N TYR A 128 -13.03 -3.18 -0.95
CA TYR A 128 -13.41 -3.25 -2.36
C TYR A 128 -13.39 -4.69 -2.89
N LEU A 129 -12.32 -5.46 -2.60
CA LEU A 129 -12.23 -6.86 -3.02
C LEU A 129 -13.38 -7.71 -2.44
N LYS A 130 -13.74 -7.48 -1.18
CA LYS A 130 -14.92 -8.13 -0.59
C LYS A 130 -16.21 -7.74 -1.29
N PHE A 131 -16.37 -6.50 -1.70
CA PHE A 131 -17.57 -6.03 -2.41
C PHE A 131 -17.74 -6.69 -3.78
N ILE A 132 -16.64 -6.94 -4.51
CA ILE A 132 -16.67 -7.64 -5.81
C ILE A 132 -16.50 -9.16 -5.66
N GLU A 133 -16.56 -9.69 -4.45
CA GLU A 133 -16.42 -11.11 -4.12
C GLU A 133 -15.08 -11.73 -4.60
N GLU A 134 -14.04 -10.91 -4.70
CA GLU A 134 -12.71 -11.37 -5.08
C GLU A 134 -12.03 -12.07 -3.89
N PRO A 135 -11.54 -13.32 -4.07
CA PRO A 135 -10.87 -14.06 -3.00
C PRO A 135 -9.61 -13.36 -2.51
N VAL A 136 -9.48 -13.23 -1.19
CA VAL A 136 -8.30 -12.67 -0.51
C VAL A 136 -7.65 -13.78 0.31
N TYR A 137 -6.39 -14.09 0.00
CA TYR A 137 -5.61 -15.08 0.74
C TYR A 137 -5.40 -14.65 2.19
N LYS A 138 -4.99 -13.40 2.40
CA LYS A 138 -4.80 -12.83 3.74
C LYS A 138 -5.03 -11.32 3.75
N PHE A 139 -5.53 -10.82 4.90
CA PHE A 139 -5.75 -9.41 5.14
C PHE A 139 -5.10 -8.94 6.43
N VAL A 140 -4.27 -7.90 6.34
CA VAL A 140 -3.67 -7.21 7.48
C VAL A 140 -4.36 -5.87 7.68
N GLN A 141 -5.07 -5.76 8.81
CA GLN A 141 -5.91 -4.59 9.09
C GLN A 141 -5.18 -3.45 9.78
N ASN A 142 -4.28 -3.73 10.69
CA ASN A 142 -3.83 -2.80 11.74
C ASN A 142 -2.41 -2.26 11.55
N LEU A 143 -1.98 -2.01 10.31
CA LEU A 143 -0.78 -1.23 10.11
C LEU A 143 -1.11 0.25 10.35
N GLU A 144 -0.85 0.72 11.56
CA GLU A 144 -1.02 2.12 11.93
C GLU A 144 0.19 2.97 11.52
N ASP A 145 0.08 4.30 11.74
CA ASP A 145 1.12 5.29 11.45
C ASP A 145 2.48 5.00 12.17
N LYS A 146 2.53 3.98 13.04
CA LYS A 146 3.70 3.56 13.83
C LYS A 146 3.96 2.06 13.66
N LEU A 147 4.20 1.63 12.43
CA LEU A 147 4.63 0.26 12.19
C LEU A 147 5.93 -0.03 12.96
N THR A 148 5.91 -1.07 13.77
CA THR A 148 7.09 -1.58 14.48
C THR A 148 7.84 -2.59 13.62
N PHE A 149 9.12 -2.83 13.93
CA PHE A 149 9.91 -3.86 13.25
C PHE A 149 9.26 -5.25 13.38
N ASN A 150 8.74 -5.57 14.57
CA ASN A 150 8.09 -6.86 14.82
C ASN A 150 6.84 -7.09 13.95
N GLU A 151 6.03 -6.06 13.74
CA GLU A 151 4.85 -6.14 12.86
C GLU A 151 5.26 -6.30 11.40
N ALA A 152 6.30 -5.59 10.95
CA ALA A 152 6.82 -5.74 9.59
C ALA A 152 7.46 -7.13 9.39
N SER A 153 8.23 -7.61 10.36
CA SER A 153 8.86 -8.93 10.35
C SER A 153 7.81 -10.06 10.32
N ALA A 154 6.71 -9.91 11.06
CA ALA A 154 5.61 -10.89 11.04
C ALA A 154 4.97 -11.01 9.65
N ILE A 155 4.88 -9.90 8.90
CA ILE A 155 4.37 -9.93 7.52
C ILE A 155 5.39 -10.61 6.58
N GLY A 156 6.68 -10.35 6.79
CA GLY A 156 7.74 -10.90 5.95
C GLY A 156 8.03 -12.39 6.20
N SER A 157 7.63 -12.92 7.37
CA SER A 157 7.85 -14.32 7.76
C SER A 157 6.77 -15.26 7.25
N GLU A 158 5.70 -14.75 6.66
CA GLU A 158 4.57 -15.51 6.10
C GLU A 158 4.75 -15.81 4.63
#